data_ce74333a99b527b73a2d99cee1f4d0b8
#
_entry.id   ce74333a99b527b73a2d99cee1f4d0b8
#
_cell.length_a   1.000
_cell.length_b   1.000
_cell.length_c   1.000
_cell.angle_alpha   90.00
_cell.angle_beta   90.00
_cell.angle_gamma   90.00
#
_symmetry.space_group_name_H-M   'P 1'
#
loop_
_entity.id
_entity.type
_entity.pdbx_description
1 polymer ?
#
loop_
_entity_poly.entity_id
_entity_poly.type
_entity_poly.pdbx_seq_one_letter_code
_entity_poly.pdbx_strand_id
1 'polypeptide(L)'
;MVRARHAVLAAAMMTAMGTSVASEVLDATYRGTLVCDKLPFTSGKMREAIEVTIAGGAARYTHVVRLRNAAVEPAAEQGTGKIDGQKIDLQGSWKSGSRAYEAKYSGSFVRRSATLKGTQTWTDGGKTIVRACAGAIKRPLKPFLPRAKKQAAAGHRLASS
;
A
#
# COMPACT_ATOMS: atom_id res chain seq x y z
N MET A 1 -60.10 -17.37 -42.04
CA MET A 1 -58.70 -17.95 -41.84
C MET A 1 -57.75 -16.78 -41.78
N VAL A 2 -57.35 -16.40 -40.58
CA VAL A 2 -56.40 -15.27 -40.36
C VAL A 2 -55.05 -15.85 -39.89
N ARG A 3 -53.99 -15.65 -40.68
CA ARG A 3 -52.62 -16.08 -40.36
C ARG A 3 -51.94 -14.99 -39.54
N ALA A 4 -51.67 -15.26 -38.25
CA ALA A 4 -50.84 -14.45 -37.41
C ALA A 4 -49.34 -14.64 -37.77
N ARG A 5 -48.66 -13.55 -38.10
CA ARG A 5 -47.22 -13.52 -38.31
C ARG A 5 -46.56 -13.11 -36.98
N HIS A 6 -45.79 -14.00 -36.39
CA HIS A 6 -45.00 -13.70 -35.21
C HIS A 6 -43.67 -13.07 -35.70
N ALA A 7 -43.44 -11.81 -35.32
CA ALA A 7 -42.17 -11.14 -35.48
C ALA A 7 -41.31 -11.42 -34.22
N VAL A 8 -40.19 -12.10 -34.40
CA VAL A 8 -39.17 -12.32 -33.35
C VAL A 8 -38.26 -11.13 -33.37
N LEU A 9 -38.31 -10.29 -32.33
CA LEU A 9 -37.30 -9.24 -32.09
C LEU A 9 -36.12 -9.90 -31.39
N ALA A 10 -34.99 -10.00 -32.06
CA ALA A 10 -33.69 -10.36 -31.44
C ALA A 10 -33.08 -9.10 -30.82
N ALA A 11 -33.10 -9.00 -29.51
CA ALA A 11 -32.37 -7.96 -28.77
C ALA A 11 -30.90 -8.33 -28.67
N ALA A 12 -30.05 -7.66 -29.42
CA ALA A 12 -28.60 -7.77 -29.28
C ALA A 12 -28.14 -7.03 -28.02
N MET A 13 -27.78 -7.78 -26.96
CA MET A 13 -27.10 -7.23 -25.80
C MET A 13 -25.63 -6.97 -26.17
N MET A 14 -25.26 -5.73 -26.41
CA MET A 14 -23.87 -5.28 -26.46
C MET A 14 -23.36 -5.15 -25.03
N THR A 15 -22.61 -6.14 -24.56
CA THR A 15 -21.80 -6.05 -23.35
C THR A 15 -20.62 -5.13 -23.64
N ALA A 16 -20.70 -3.88 -23.18
CA ALA A 16 -19.57 -2.96 -23.19
C ALA A 16 -18.52 -3.47 -22.20
N MET A 17 -17.49 -4.13 -22.71
CA MET A 17 -16.26 -4.38 -21.96
C MET A 17 -15.52 -3.05 -21.79
N GLY A 18 -15.86 -2.30 -20.75
CA GLY A 18 -15.12 -1.14 -20.30
C GLY A 18 -13.80 -1.60 -19.69
N THR A 19 -12.75 -1.71 -20.49
CA THR A 19 -11.38 -1.90 -19.99
C THR A 19 -10.99 -0.65 -19.23
N SER A 20 -10.85 -0.79 -17.91
CA SER A 20 -10.39 0.27 -17.01
C SER A 20 -8.89 0.55 -17.29
N VAL A 21 -8.61 1.40 -18.26
CA VAL A 21 -7.25 1.85 -18.62
C VAL A 21 -6.58 2.65 -17.50
N ALA A 22 -7.35 3.13 -16.51
CA ALA A 22 -6.84 3.94 -15.41
C ALA A 22 -6.03 3.14 -14.37
N SER A 23 -6.20 1.83 -14.29
CA SER A 23 -5.57 0.98 -13.28
C SER A 23 -4.09 0.73 -13.56
N GLU A 24 -3.68 0.50 -14.79
CA GLU A 24 -2.28 0.18 -15.14
C GLU A 24 -1.28 1.30 -14.86
N VAL A 25 -1.72 2.55 -14.92
CA VAL A 25 -0.85 3.72 -14.69
C VAL A 25 -0.35 3.79 -13.25
N LEU A 26 -1.10 3.22 -12.30
CA LEU A 26 -0.76 3.25 -10.88
C LEU A 26 -0.03 2.00 -10.40
N ASP A 27 0.05 0.94 -11.21
CA ASP A 27 0.74 -0.29 -10.83
C ASP A 27 2.21 -0.04 -10.55
N ALA A 28 2.58 -0.12 -9.31
CA ALA A 28 3.94 0.09 -8.80
C ALA A 28 4.03 -0.13 -7.28
N THR A 29 5.26 -0.12 -6.79
CA THR A 29 5.53 0.02 -5.35
C THR A 29 5.76 1.48 -5.00
N TYR A 30 5.02 1.95 -4.01
CA TYR A 30 5.09 3.30 -3.44
C TYR A 30 5.68 3.21 -2.05
N ARG A 31 6.50 4.18 -1.67
CA ARG A 31 7.12 4.26 -0.34
C ARG A 31 6.89 5.63 0.25
N GLY A 32 6.76 5.66 1.57
CA GLY A 32 6.56 6.90 2.27
C GLY A 32 6.60 6.77 3.78
N THR A 33 5.97 7.73 4.43
CA THR A 33 5.93 7.81 5.89
C THR A 33 4.52 8.15 6.34
N LEU A 34 4.01 7.42 7.31
CA LEU A 34 2.84 7.80 8.11
C LEU A 34 3.30 8.47 9.41
N VAL A 35 2.62 9.53 9.77
CA VAL A 35 2.76 10.22 11.05
C VAL A 35 1.45 10.05 11.77
N CYS A 36 1.48 9.35 12.90
CA CYS A 36 0.31 9.11 13.73
C CYS A 36 0.42 9.89 15.03
N ASP A 37 -0.72 10.35 15.55
CA ASP A 37 -0.77 11.03 16.83
C ASP A 37 -0.24 10.16 17.97
N LYS A 38 0.17 10.79 19.07
CA LYS A 38 0.69 10.09 20.24
C LYS A 38 -0.37 9.17 20.84
N LEU A 39 0.06 8.06 21.39
CA LEU A 39 -0.73 7.21 22.27
C LEU A 39 -0.35 7.51 23.74
N PRO A 40 -1.20 7.18 24.73
CA PRO A 40 -0.90 7.41 26.15
C PRO A 40 0.44 6.81 26.61
N PHE A 41 0.89 5.74 25.95
CA PHE A 41 2.13 5.03 26.25
C PHE A 41 3.30 5.40 25.30
N THR A 42 3.15 6.45 24.47
CA THR A 42 4.23 6.96 23.61
C THR A 42 4.59 8.38 24.00
N SER A 43 5.87 8.76 23.86
CA SER A 43 6.36 10.09 24.23
C SER A 43 5.96 11.20 23.25
N GLY A 44 5.48 10.84 22.05
CA GLY A 44 5.16 11.81 21.01
C GLY A 44 4.48 11.15 19.80
N LYS A 45 4.35 11.93 18.73
CA LYS A 45 3.87 11.42 17.44
C LYS A 45 4.81 10.35 16.93
N MET A 46 4.25 9.30 16.39
CA MET A 46 5.01 8.22 15.75
C MET A 46 5.14 8.51 14.27
N ARG A 47 6.37 8.38 13.76
CA ARG A 47 6.70 8.55 12.34
C ARG A 47 7.34 7.26 11.85
N GLU A 48 6.62 6.51 11.01
CA GLU A 48 7.02 5.18 10.59
C GLU A 48 6.89 5.00 9.08
N ALA A 49 7.73 4.12 8.52
CA ALA A 49 7.72 3.84 7.10
C ALA A 49 6.50 3.03 6.69
N ILE A 50 5.94 3.34 5.53
CA ILE A 50 4.89 2.56 4.85
C ILE A 50 5.34 2.24 3.42
N GLU A 51 5.10 1.01 3.00
CA GLU A 51 5.27 0.57 1.62
C GLU A 51 3.93 0.04 1.10
N VAL A 52 3.52 0.49 -0.08
CA VAL A 52 2.27 0.10 -0.74
C VAL A 52 2.59 -0.42 -2.13
N THR A 53 2.22 -1.66 -2.42
CA THR A 53 2.32 -2.24 -3.76
C THR A 53 0.93 -2.31 -4.38
N ILE A 54 0.78 -1.74 -5.56
CA ILE A 54 -0.46 -1.72 -6.35
C ILE A 54 -0.25 -2.59 -7.57
N ALA A 55 -1.23 -3.46 -7.83
CA ALA A 55 -1.29 -4.32 -9.01
C ALA A 55 -2.75 -4.60 -9.37
N GLY A 56 -3.15 -4.30 -10.61
CA GLY A 56 -4.49 -4.60 -11.12
C GLY A 56 -5.64 -3.97 -10.33
N GLY A 57 -5.45 -2.75 -9.79
CA GLY A 57 -6.47 -2.08 -8.97
C GLY A 57 -6.57 -2.57 -7.51
N ALA A 58 -5.80 -3.59 -7.14
CA ALA A 58 -5.65 -4.02 -5.75
C ALA A 58 -4.39 -3.42 -5.12
N ALA A 59 -4.43 -3.15 -3.82
CA ALA A 59 -3.28 -2.71 -3.06
C ALA A 59 -2.96 -3.69 -1.94
N ARG A 60 -1.66 -3.85 -1.66
CA ARG A 60 -1.14 -4.48 -0.44
C ARG A 60 -0.17 -3.53 0.21
N TYR A 61 -0.13 -3.49 1.53
CA TYR A 61 0.83 -2.63 2.21
C TYR A 61 1.41 -3.26 3.47
N THR A 62 2.57 -2.74 3.83
CA THR A 62 3.22 -2.98 5.11
C THR A 62 3.55 -1.63 5.75
N HIS A 63 3.35 -1.53 7.05
CA HIS A 63 3.68 -0.35 7.84
C HIS A 63 4.47 -0.79 9.07
N VAL A 64 5.66 -0.25 9.23
CA VAL A 64 6.54 -0.58 10.37
C VAL A 64 5.92 -0.06 11.66
N VAL A 65 5.88 -0.91 12.69
CA VAL A 65 5.37 -0.53 14.01
C VAL A 65 6.51 -0.64 15.01
N ARG A 66 6.95 0.51 15.55
CA ARG A 66 7.99 0.56 16.58
C ARG A 66 7.38 1.07 17.88
N LEU A 67 7.35 0.22 18.89
CA LEU A 67 7.00 0.60 20.23
C LEU A 67 8.30 0.76 21.05
N ARG A 68 8.42 1.86 21.79
CA ARG A 68 9.50 2.03 22.78
C ARG A 68 9.45 0.83 23.73
N ASN A 69 10.54 0.15 23.95
CA ASN A 69 10.70 -1.05 24.80
C ASN A 69 10.28 -2.38 24.18
N ALA A 70 10.00 -2.47 22.89
CA ALA A 70 9.93 -3.77 22.25
C ALA A 70 11.36 -4.32 22.08
N ALA A 71 11.76 -5.21 22.96
CA ALA A 71 12.94 -6.05 22.77
C ALA A 71 12.75 -7.07 21.63
N VAL A 72 11.68 -6.93 20.87
CA VAL A 72 11.22 -7.84 19.82
C VAL A 72 11.33 -7.09 18.50
N GLU A 73 11.75 -7.80 17.46
CA GLU A 73 11.73 -7.43 16.05
C GLU A 73 10.62 -6.44 15.71
N PRO A 74 10.86 -5.39 14.92
CA PRO A 74 9.82 -4.42 14.58
C PRO A 74 8.68 -5.17 13.88
N ALA A 75 7.57 -5.32 14.59
CA ALA A 75 6.37 -5.89 14.01
C ALA A 75 5.89 -4.99 12.88
N ALA A 76 5.37 -5.57 11.81
CA ALA A 76 4.79 -4.83 10.70
C ALA A 76 3.27 -4.99 10.71
N GLU A 77 2.57 -3.87 10.59
CA GLU A 77 1.18 -3.88 10.17
C GLU A 77 1.11 -4.38 8.74
N GLN A 78 0.17 -5.26 8.46
CA GLN A 78 -0.12 -5.73 7.13
C GLN A 78 -1.55 -5.38 6.75
N GLY A 79 -1.75 -5.02 5.51
CA GLY A 79 -3.07 -4.67 5.03
C GLY A 79 -3.23 -4.79 3.53
N THR A 80 -4.48 -4.66 3.14
CA THR A 80 -4.93 -4.68 1.75
C THR A 80 -5.74 -3.45 1.45
N GLY A 81 -6.03 -3.22 0.18
CA GLY A 81 -6.85 -2.11 -0.24
C GLY A 81 -7.30 -2.19 -1.68
N LYS A 82 -8.00 -1.15 -2.09
CA LYS A 82 -8.55 -1.00 -3.45
C LYS A 82 -8.17 0.35 -4.02
N ILE A 83 -8.02 0.38 -5.34
CA ILE A 83 -7.85 1.58 -6.12
C ILE A 83 -9.11 1.78 -6.96
N ASP A 84 -9.70 2.95 -6.85
CA ASP A 84 -10.84 3.39 -7.66
C ASP A 84 -10.49 4.73 -8.31
N GLY A 85 -10.15 4.69 -9.60
CA GLY A 85 -9.59 5.83 -10.32
C GLY A 85 -8.32 6.35 -9.64
N GLN A 86 -8.39 7.55 -9.08
CA GLN A 86 -7.29 8.16 -8.32
C GLN A 86 -7.41 7.95 -6.80
N LYS A 87 -8.47 7.32 -6.32
CA LYS A 87 -8.67 7.08 -4.88
C LYS A 87 -8.01 5.79 -4.46
N ILE A 88 -7.51 5.77 -3.24
CA ILE A 88 -6.95 4.61 -2.57
C ILE A 88 -7.60 4.46 -1.21
N ASP A 89 -8.07 3.26 -0.90
CA ASP A 89 -8.59 2.88 0.40
C ASP A 89 -7.82 1.65 0.89
N LEU A 90 -7.26 1.73 2.09
CA LEU A 90 -6.44 0.71 2.71
C LEU A 90 -7.04 0.33 4.06
N GLN A 91 -6.98 -0.95 4.38
CA GLN A 91 -7.32 -1.47 5.71
C GLN A 91 -6.29 -2.51 6.14
N GLY A 92 -5.95 -2.52 7.39
CA GLY A 92 -4.97 -3.47 7.92
C GLY A 92 -5.08 -3.63 9.42
N SER A 93 -4.21 -4.48 9.94
CA SER A 93 -4.17 -4.77 11.36
C SER A 93 -2.75 -5.11 11.81
N TRP A 94 -2.56 -4.97 13.11
CA TRP A 94 -1.34 -5.35 13.79
C TRP A 94 -1.68 -5.93 15.16
N LYS A 95 -0.92 -6.93 15.61
CA LYS A 95 -1.07 -7.53 16.93
C LYS A 95 0.29 -7.95 17.49
N SER A 96 0.53 -7.66 18.76
CA SER A 96 1.67 -8.16 19.52
C SER A 96 1.30 -8.28 20.99
N GLY A 97 1.31 -9.50 21.54
CA GLY A 97 0.88 -9.79 22.89
C GLY A 97 -0.58 -9.38 23.13
N SER A 98 -0.81 -8.58 24.17
CA SER A 98 -2.13 -8.04 24.54
C SER A 98 -2.53 -6.79 23.74
N ARG A 99 -1.63 -6.25 22.92
CA ARG A 99 -1.86 -5.06 22.11
C ARG A 99 -2.19 -5.40 20.69
N ALA A 100 -3.20 -4.75 20.16
CA ALA A 100 -3.59 -4.86 18.77
C ALA A 100 -4.15 -3.54 18.27
N TYR A 101 -4.17 -3.33 16.96
CA TYR A 101 -5.00 -2.29 16.36
C TYR A 101 -5.51 -2.70 14.98
N GLU A 102 -6.59 -2.05 14.60
CA GLU A 102 -7.10 -2.00 13.24
C GLU A 102 -6.83 -0.63 12.64
N ALA A 103 -6.47 -0.60 11.37
CA ALA A 103 -6.16 0.61 10.65
C ALA A 103 -7.04 0.78 9.43
N LYS A 104 -7.43 2.02 9.14
CA LYS A 104 -8.12 2.41 7.92
C LYS A 104 -7.49 3.70 7.41
N TYR A 105 -7.02 3.68 6.16
CA TYR A 105 -6.45 4.85 5.52
C TYR A 105 -7.12 5.06 4.18
N SER A 106 -7.37 6.31 3.82
CA SER A 106 -7.86 6.71 2.51
C SER A 106 -7.01 7.83 1.95
N GLY A 107 -7.01 7.98 0.63
CA GLY A 107 -6.21 8.99 0.00
C GLY A 107 -6.51 9.17 -1.48
N SER A 108 -5.73 10.04 -2.10
CA SER A 108 -5.85 10.30 -3.54
C SER A 108 -4.47 10.44 -4.17
N PHE A 109 -4.35 9.90 -5.37
CA PHE A 109 -3.16 10.03 -6.20
C PHE A 109 -3.17 11.35 -6.97
N VAL A 110 -2.01 12.01 -6.97
CA VAL A 110 -1.68 13.09 -7.88
C VAL A 110 -0.40 12.70 -8.59
N ARG A 111 -0.51 12.33 -9.86
CA ARG A 111 0.61 11.79 -10.65
C ARG A 111 1.22 10.55 -9.99
N ARG A 112 2.42 10.65 -9.42
CA ARG A 112 3.22 9.55 -8.87
C ARG A 112 3.27 9.55 -7.33
N SER A 113 2.39 10.27 -6.68
CA SER A 113 2.31 10.34 -5.23
C SER A 113 0.87 10.31 -4.76
N ALA A 114 0.65 9.81 -3.55
CA ALA A 114 -0.63 9.93 -2.88
C ALA A 114 -0.44 10.48 -1.47
N THR A 115 -1.41 11.27 -1.03
CA THR A 115 -1.57 11.61 0.39
C THR A 115 -2.51 10.62 1.02
N LEU A 116 -2.20 10.17 2.23
CA LEU A 116 -3.00 9.25 3.01
C LEU A 116 -3.44 9.92 4.30
N LYS A 117 -4.69 9.70 4.70
CA LYS A 117 -5.23 10.07 6.01
C LYS A 117 -6.07 8.92 6.54
N GLY A 118 -6.12 8.77 7.85
CA GLY A 118 -6.92 7.70 8.43
C GLY A 118 -6.77 7.59 9.93
N THR A 119 -7.17 6.45 10.45
CA THR A 119 -7.19 6.18 11.90
C THR A 119 -6.62 4.80 12.20
N GLN A 120 -6.08 4.67 13.40
CA GLN A 120 -5.79 3.38 14.03
C GLN A 120 -6.61 3.28 15.31
N THR A 121 -7.39 2.20 15.42
CA THR A 121 -8.18 1.87 16.60
C THR A 121 -7.42 0.84 17.42
N TRP A 122 -6.75 1.30 18.47
CA TRP A 122 -5.91 0.47 19.34
C TRP A 122 -6.72 -0.18 20.44
N THR A 123 -6.36 -1.41 20.78
CA THR A 123 -6.83 -2.12 21.98
C THR A 123 -5.62 -2.48 22.83
N ASP A 124 -5.65 -2.08 24.12
CA ASP A 124 -4.59 -2.37 25.09
C ASP A 124 -5.25 -2.59 26.46
N GLY A 125 -5.14 -3.79 27.01
CA GLY A 125 -5.73 -4.15 28.30
C GLY A 125 -7.24 -3.90 28.39
N GLY A 126 -8.00 -4.14 27.31
CA GLY A 126 -9.45 -3.91 27.25
C GLY A 126 -9.87 -2.44 27.02
N LYS A 127 -8.91 -1.52 26.93
CA LYS A 127 -9.18 -0.11 26.58
C LYS A 127 -9.03 0.11 25.09
N THR A 128 -9.95 0.89 24.53
CA THR A 128 -9.91 1.29 23.12
C THR A 128 -9.46 2.74 22.98
N ILE A 129 -8.49 2.98 22.10
CA ILE A 129 -7.90 4.30 21.83
C ILE A 129 -7.87 4.50 20.32
N VAL A 130 -8.45 5.59 19.84
CA VAL A 130 -8.41 5.96 18.43
C VAL A 130 -7.40 7.08 18.24
N ARG A 131 -6.49 6.93 17.26
CA ARG A 131 -5.56 8.00 16.87
C ARG A 131 -5.65 8.29 15.40
N ALA A 132 -5.43 9.53 15.02
CA ALA A 132 -5.33 9.95 13.64
C ALA A 132 -3.92 9.69 13.09
N CYS A 133 -3.87 9.34 11.80
CA CYS A 133 -2.64 9.17 11.03
C CYS A 133 -2.74 9.93 9.71
N ALA A 134 -1.65 10.50 9.26
CA ALA A 134 -1.55 11.13 7.96
C ALA A 134 -0.15 10.92 7.38
N GLY A 135 -0.03 10.90 6.05
CA GLY A 135 1.25 10.74 5.40
C GLY A 135 1.19 10.89 3.90
N ALA A 136 2.31 10.62 3.26
CA ALA A 136 2.39 10.61 1.82
C ALA A 136 3.27 9.44 1.36
N ILE A 137 2.89 8.87 0.23
CA ILE A 137 3.65 7.83 -0.47
C ILE A 137 4.00 8.31 -1.87
N LYS A 138 5.16 7.90 -2.38
CA LYS A 138 5.66 8.28 -3.71
C LYS A 138 6.21 7.05 -4.44
N ARG A 139 5.98 6.98 -5.72
CA ARG A 139 6.64 6.02 -6.61
C ARG A 139 8.08 6.48 -6.83
N PRO A 140 9.12 5.66 -6.58
CA PRO A 140 10.51 5.99 -6.91
C PRO A 140 10.68 6.32 -8.40
N LEU A 141 11.53 7.29 -8.70
CA LEU A 141 11.79 7.70 -10.10
C LEU A 141 12.60 6.68 -10.89
N LYS A 142 13.39 5.86 -10.21
CA LYS A 142 14.18 4.76 -10.79
C LYS A 142 14.09 3.55 -9.87
N PRO A 143 14.01 2.32 -10.41
CA PRO A 143 14.29 1.16 -9.60
C PRO A 143 15.70 1.33 -9.01
N PHE A 144 15.86 1.03 -7.73
CA PHE A 144 17.17 0.98 -7.11
C PHE A 144 17.91 -0.22 -7.70
N LEU A 145 18.61 0.00 -8.81
CA LEU A 145 19.58 -0.96 -9.30
C LEU A 145 20.76 -0.92 -8.31
N PRO A 146 21.06 -2.00 -7.59
CA PRO A 146 22.26 -2.03 -6.77
C PRO A 146 23.43 -1.73 -7.70
N ARG A 147 24.21 -0.70 -7.34
CA ARG A 147 25.40 -0.29 -8.08
C ARG A 147 26.31 -1.52 -8.19
N ALA A 148 26.42 -2.10 -9.39
CA ALA A 148 27.30 -3.22 -9.63
C ALA A 148 28.67 -2.83 -9.06
N LYS A 149 29.14 -3.58 -8.07
CA LYS A 149 30.51 -3.41 -7.55
C LYS A 149 31.42 -3.62 -8.75
N LYS A 150 32.11 -2.55 -9.18
CA LYS A 150 33.13 -2.60 -10.20
C LYS A 150 34.17 -3.60 -9.68
N GLN A 151 34.10 -4.83 -10.14
CA GLN A 151 35.16 -5.80 -9.90
C GLN A 151 36.41 -5.20 -10.51
N ALA A 152 37.35 -4.77 -9.66
CA ALA A 152 38.68 -4.41 -10.05
C ALA A 152 39.29 -5.65 -10.67
N ALA A 153 39.50 -5.64 -11.97
CA ALA A 153 40.30 -6.64 -12.67
C ALA A 153 41.71 -6.54 -12.10
N ALA A 154 42.00 -7.42 -11.14
CA ALA A 154 43.38 -7.64 -10.69
C ALA A 154 44.11 -8.30 -11.86
N GLY A 155 44.88 -7.48 -12.58
CA GLY A 155 45.77 -7.97 -13.63
C GLY A 155 46.80 -8.90 -13.04
N HIS A 156 46.71 -10.18 -13.37
CA HIS A 156 47.75 -11.15 -13.18
C HIS A 156 48.87 -10.82 -14.19
N ARG A 157 49.90 -10.11 -13.72
CA ARG A 157 51.19 -10.06 -14.42
C ARG A 157 51.86 -11.42 -14.21
N LEU A 158 51.87 -12.25 -15.23
CA LEU A 158 52.80 -13.38 -15.31
C LEU A 158 54.21 -12.81 -15.51
N ALA A 159 55.05 -12.96 -14.51
CA ALA A 159 56.48 -12.76 -14.64
C ALA A 159 57.06 -14.00 -15.36
N SER A 160 57.61 -13.82 -16.53
CA SER A 160 58.45 -14.79 -17.23
C SER A 160 59.88 -14.67 -16.69
N SER A 161 60.42 -15.78 -16.28
CA SER A 161 61.88 -16.02 -16.12
C SER A 161 62.21 -17.34 -16.76
#